data_89bf8b381df5c823db6c30560d6eca44
#
_entry.id   89bf8b381df5c823db6c30560d6eca44
#
_cell.length_a   1.000
_cell.length_b   1.000
_cell.length_c   1.000
_cell.angle_alpha   90.00
_cell.angle_beta   90.00
_cell.angle_gamma   90.00
#
_symmetry.space_group_name_H-M   'P 1'
#
loop_
_entity.id
_entity.type
_entity.pdbx_description
1 polymer ?
#
loop_
_entity_poly.entity_id
_entity_poly.type
_entity_poly.pdbx_seq_one_letter_code
_entity_poly.pdbx_strand_id
1 'polypeptide(L)'
;MTNFQAIFIDRDGTIGGDTTIHYPGSFTLFPFTKTSLQKLKANHIKIFSFTNQPGIADGIATVSDFVQELEGFGFDDIYVCPHKHGDGCECRKPSTGMLLQAAEKHGLDLTQCAVIGDRWADIVAGAKVNATTILVRTGAGYDALHTYRDKWAHIEPNYIAENFEDATNWVLNQL
;
A
#
# COMPACT_ATOMS: atom_id res chain seq x y z
N MET A 1 7.20 -14.59 -16.94
CA MET A 1 7.44 -14.60 -15.50
C MET A 1 7.87 -13.20 -15.09
N THR A 2 7.19 -12.62 -14.13
CA THR A 2 7.50 -11.27 -13.61
C THR A 2 8.37 -11.44 -12.36
N ASN A 3 9.55 -10.86 -12.34
CA ASN A 3 10.39 -10.88 -11.14
C ASN A 3 10.15 -9.62 -10.33
N PHE A 4 9.25 -9.67 -9.35
CA PHE A 4 8.97 -8.53 -8.49
C PHE A 4 10.14 -8.26 -7.54
N GLN A 5 10.72 -7.05 -7.63
CA GLN A 5 11.77 -6.59 -6.70
C GLN A 5 11.19 -6.21 -5.34
N ALA A 6 10.02 -5.56 -5.34
CA ALA A 6 9.35 -5.10 -4.14
C ALA A 6 7.84 -4.96 -4.35
N ILE A 7 7.11 -4.99 -3.25
CA ILE A 7 5.68 -4.70 -3.22
C ILE A 7 5.43 -3.61 -2.19
N PHE A 8 4.77 -2.55 -2.63
CA PHE A 8 4.30 -1.46 -1.79
C PHE A 8 2.86 -1.74 -1.36
N ILE A 9 2.64 -1.79 -0.07
CA ILE A 9 1.39 -2.25 0.54
C ILE A 9 0.82 -1.15 1.41
N ASP A 10 -0.41 -0.71 1.12
CA ASP A 10 -1.15 0.20 1.98
C ASP A 10 -1.53 -0.49 3.30
N ARG A 11 -1.85 0.33 4.32
CA ARG A 11 -2.13 -0.16 5.68
C ARG A 11 -3.63 -0.32 5.94
N ASP A 12 -4.32 0.80 6.15
CA ASP A 12 -5.73 0.82 6.59
C ASP A 12 -6.67 0.33 5.50
N GLY A 13 -7.43 -0.72 5.80
CA GLY A 13 -8.34 -1.35 4.85
C GLY A 13 -7.69 -2.37 3.90
N THR A 14 -6.35 -2.45 3.86
CA THR A 14 -5.60 -3.36 2.98
C THR A 14 -5.07 -4.56 3.73
N ILE A 15 -4.32 -4.35 4.81
CA ILE A 15 -3.76 -5.43 5.64
C ILE A 15 -4.52 -5.65 6.95
N GLY A 16 -5.43 -4.77 7.28
CA GLY A 16 -6.24 -4.81 8.50
C GLY A 16 -7.15 -3.59 8.58
N GLY A 17 -7.88 -3.48 9.70
CA GLY A 17 -8.78 -2.36 9.94
C GLY A 17 -10.01 -2.37 9.03
N ASP A 18 -10.47 -1.18 8.69
CA ASP A 18 -11.66 -0.95 7.87
C ASP A 18 -11.48 0.31 6.99
N THR A 19 -12.55 1.06 6.72
CA THR A 19 -12.52 2.29 5.92
C THR A 19 -11.97 3.51 6.66
N THR A 20 -11.78 3.41 7.98
CA THR A 20 -11.27 4.47 8.84
C THR A 20 -9.84 4.19 9.28
N ILE A 21 -9.15 5.22 9.80
CA ILE A 21 -7.80 5.04 10.33
C ILE A 21 -7.89 4.54 11.78
N HIS A 22 -7.29 3.38 12.03
CA HIS A 22 -7.03 2.86 13.37
C HIS A 22 -5.56 3.07 13.71
N TYR A 23 -5.28 3.86 14.73
CA TYR A 23 -3.90 4.23 15.07
C TYR A 23 -3.11 3.07 15.70
N PRO A 24 -1.76 3.14 15.70
CA PRO A 24 -0.94 2.10 16.33
C PRO A 24 -1.39 1.79 17.78
N GLY A 25 -1.50 0.50 18.07
CA GLY A 25 -2.07 0.00 19.34
C GLY A 25 -3.57 -0.36 19.26
N SER A 26 -4.32 0.23 18.32
CA SER A 26 -5.74 -0.08 18.08
C SER A 26 -5.99 -0.73 16.71
N PHE A 27 -4.95 -0.93 15.92
CA PHE A 27 -5.02 -1.52 14.59
C PHE A 27 -4.93 -3.04 14.67
N THR A 28 -5.85 -3.74 14.02
CA THR A 28 -5.90 -5.20 13.99
C THR A 28 -5.69 -5.70 12.57
N LEU A 29 -4.70 -6.57 12.36
CA LEU A 29 -4.48 -7.24 11.08
C LEU A 29 -5.64 -8.18 10.75
N PHE A 30 -5.92 -8.35 9.46
CA PHE A 30 -6.77 -9.45 9.00
C PHE A 30 -6.09 -10.80 9.33
N PRO A 31 -6.89 -11.88 9.54
CA PRO A 31 -6.35 -13.18 9.96
C PRO A 31 -5.29 -13.77 9.02
N PHE A 32 -5.38 -13.47 7.73
CA PHE A 32 -4.48 -13.99 6.69
C PHE A 32 -3.23 -13.13 6.45
N THR A 33 -3.16 -11.91 7.01
CA THR A 33 -2.13 -10.93 6.63
C THR A 33 -0.72 -11.38 6.98
N LYS A 34 -0.50 -11.87 8.20
CA LYS A 34 0.82 -12.30 8.64
C LYS A 34 1.41 -13.40 7.75
N THR A 35 0.60 -14.39 7.44
CA THR A 35 1.01 -15.50 6.55
C THR A 35 1.29 -15.00 5.14
N SER A 36 0.49 -14.08 4.62
CA SER A 36 0.68 -13.49 3.30
C SER A 36 2.00 -12.71 3.20
N LEU A 37 2.30 -11.86 4.19
CA LEU A 37 3.59 -11.16 4.27
C LEU A 37 4.78 -12.13 4.30
N GLN A 38 4.66 -13.20 5.09
CA GLN A 38 5.70 -14.24 5.17
C GLN A 38 5.92 -14.96 3.83
N LYS A 39 4.85 -15.27 3.08
CA LYS A 39 4.94 -15.89 1.75
C LYS A 39 5.71 -15.00 0.77
N LEU A 40 5.44 -13.68 0.75
CA LEU A 40 6.17 -12.74 -0.10
C LEU A 40 7.66 -12.71 0.24
N LYS A 41 8.00 -12.59 1.51
CA LYS A 41 9.40 -12.59 1.98
C LYS A 41 10.12 -13.90 1.68
N ALA A 42 9.45 -15.04 1.82
CA ALA A 42 10.01 -16.36 1.50
C ALA A 42 10.35 -16.50 0.01
N ASN A 43 9.72 -15.72 -0.86
CA ASN A 43 10.03 -15.62 -2.29
C ASN A 43 11.00 -14.47 -2.62
N HIS A 44 11.74 -13.97 -1.62
CA HIS A 44 12.75 -12.91 -1.76
C HIS A 44 12.21 -11.56 -2.28
N ILE A 45 10.92 -11.33 -2.15
CA ILE A 45 10.28 -10.06 -2.50
C ILE A 45 10.36 -9.12 -1.29
N LYS A 46 10.90 -7.92 -1.46
CA LYS A 46 10.87 -6.90 -0.43
C LYS A 46 9.46 -6.37 -0.24
N ILE A 47 9.07 -6.14 0.99
CA ILE A 47 7.76 -5.58 1.34
C ILE A 47 7.92 -4.22 2.00
N PHE A 48 7.29 -3.21 1.41
CA PHE A 48 7.32 -1.84 1.89
C PHE A 48 5.89 -1.37 2.21
N SER A 49 5.74 -0.68 3.32
CA SER A 49 4.48 0.02 3.61
C SER A 49 4.53 1.43 3.04
N PHE A 50 3.44 1.90 2.44
CA PHE A 50 3.30 3.29 2.01
C PHE A 50 1.89 3.79 2.37
N THR A 51 1.80 4.69 3.34
CA THR A 51 0.53 5.05 3.97
C THR A 51 0.36 6.55 4.15
N ASN A 52 -0.85 7.04 3.86
CA ASN A 52 -1.27 8.41 4.17
C ASN A 52 -1.82 8.44 5.60
N GLN A 53 -1.19 9.22 6.49
CA GLN A 53 -1.56 9.30 7.90
C GLN A 53 -1.73 10.77 8.36
N PRO A 54 -2.83 11.42 7.95
CA PRO A 54 -3.05 12.84 8.25
C PRO A 54 -3.22 13.16 9.74
N GLY A 55 -3.57 12.17 10.56
CA GLY A 55 -3.68 12.33 12.02
C GLY A 55 -2.36 12.68 12.71
N ILE A 56 -1.22 12.42 12.06
CA ILE A 56 0.09 12.85 12.56
C ILE A 56 0.16 14.39 12.61
N ALA A 57 -0.35 15.08 11.60
CA ALA A 57 -0.42 16.54 11.59
C ALA A 57 -1.29 17.10 12.73
N ASP A 58 -2.25 16.33 13.21
CA ASP A 58 -3.10 16.67 14.35
C ASP A 58 -2.54 16.24 15.71
N GLY A 59 -1.35 15.63 15.73
CA GLY A 59 -0.72 15.16 16.94
C GLY A 59 -1.35 13.91 17.57
N ILE A 60 -2.19 13.17 16.83
CA ILE A 60 -2.86 11.95 17.33
C ILE A 60 -1.88 10.79 17.44
N ALA A 61 -0.90 10.72 16.53
CA ALA A 61 0.17 9.72 16.52
C ALA A 61 1.43 10.34 15.90
N THR A 62 2.55 9.65 16.00
CA THR A 62 3.82 10.06 15.39
C THR A 62 4.20 9.15 14.23
N VAL A 63 5.12 9.60 13.38
CA VAL A 63 5.73 8.74 12.35
C VAL A 63 6.36 7.52 13.00
N SER A 64 7.07 7.71 14.12
CA SER A 64 7.73 6.62 14.85
C SER A 64 6.76 5.54 15.33
N ASP A 65 5.54 5.91 15.75
CA ASP A 65 4.52 4.94 16.17
C ASP A 65 4.15 4.00 15.03
N PHE A 66 3.94 4.55 13.82
CA PHE A 66 3.65 3.75 12.62
C PHE A 66 4.84 2.91 12.18
N VAL A 67 6.05 3.46 12.23
CA VAL A 67 7.27 2.72 11.87
C VAL A 67 7.45 1.52 12.78
N GLN A 68 7.35 1.69 14.10
CA GLN A 68 7.49 0.59 15.06
C GLN A 68 6.43 -0.49 14.85
N GLU A 69 5.18 -0.12 14.65
CA GLU A 69 4.10 -1.07 14.38
C GLU A 69 4.38 -1.89 13.12
N LEU A 70 4.66 -1.22 12.02
CA LEU A 70 4.82 -1.85 10.71
C LEU A 70 6.11 -2.69 10.60
N GLU A 71 7.21 -2.24 11.21
CA GLU A 71 8.41 -3.07 11.39
C GLU A 71 8.09 -4.34 12.17
N GLY A 72 7.29 -4.23 13.23
CA GLY A 72 6.82 -5.36 14.02
C GLY A 72 5.98 -6.37 13.21
N PHE A 73 5.31 -5.93 12.15
CA PHE A 73 4.60 -6.83 11.21
C PHE A 73 5.52 -7.49 10.18
N GLY A 74 6.78 -7.05 10.08
CA GLY A 74 7.78 -7.64 9.20
C GLY A 74 8.07 -6.86 7.92
N PHE A 75 7.58 -5.61 7.79
CA PHE A 75 7.93 -4.75 6.66
C PHE A 75 9.43 -4.43 6.64
N ASP A 76 10.02 -4.41 5.46
CA ASP A 76 11.45 -4.14 5.27
C ASP A 76 11.77 -2.65 5.32
N ASP A 77 10.83 -1.80 4.93
CA ASP A 77 10.90 -0.35 5.08
C ASP A 77 9.48 0.26 5.11
N ILE A 78 9.35 1.43 5.69
CA ILE A 78 8.07 2.08 5.92
C ILE A 78 8.11 3.52 5.41
N TYR A 79 7.13 3.88 4.59
CA TYR A 79 6.94 5.21 4.03
C TYR A 79 5.60 5.76 4.52
N VAL A 80 5.67 6.86 5.25
CA VAL A 80 4.50 7.51 5.86
C VAL A 80 4.41 8.93 5.36
N CYS A 81 3.25 9.33 4.83
CA CYS A 81 2.93 10.72 4.57
C CYS A 81 2.16 11.29 5.78
N PRO A 82 2.75 12.24 6.53
CA PRO A 82 2.12 12.81 7.72
C PRO A 82 1.22 14.01 7.43
N HIS A 83 1.04 14.37 6.17
CA HIS A 83 0.37 15.60 5.76
C HIS A 83 -1.14 15.41 5.54
N LYS A 84 -1.89 16.50 5.70
CA LYS A 84 -3.32 16.55 5.37
C LYS A 84 -3.54 16.72 3.88
N HIS A 85 -4.76 16.40 3.44
CA HIS A 85 -5.20 16.74 2.09
C HIS A 85 -5.13 18.25 1.89
N GLY A 86 -4.50 18.67 0.78
CA GLY A 86 -4.34 20.10 0.45
C GLY A 86 -3.07 20.75 0.98
N ASP A 87 -2.24 20.07 1.77
CA ASP A 87 -0.97 20.65 2.27
C ASP A 87 0.10 20.82 1.16
N GLY A 88 -0.14 20.29 -0.05
CA GLY A 88 0.74 20.48 -1.19
C GLY A 88 2.04 19.68 -1.14
N CYS A 89 2.10 18.64 -0.34
CA CYS A 89 3.26 17.74 -0.30
C CYS A 89 3.35 16.81 -1.52
N GLU A 90 4.54 16.29 -1.78
CA GLU A 90 4.78 15.34 -2.87
C GLU A 90 4.62 13.87 -2.45
N CYS A 91 4.42 13.60 -1.15
CA CYS A 91 4.36 12.23 -0.61
C CYS A 91 2.93 11.68 -0.49
N ARG A 92 1.90 12.52 -0.31
CA ARG A 92 0.53 12.04 -0.16
C ARG A 92 0.02 11.41 -1.46
N LYS A 93 -0.36 10.13 -1.40
CA LYS A 93 -1.00 9.45 -2.54
C LYS A 93 -2.27 10.20 -2.96
N PRO A 94 -2.52 10.41 -4.25
CA PRO A 94 -1.93 9.74 -5.42
C PRO A 94 -0.61 10.35 -5.93
N SER A 95 0.07 11.21 -5.20
CA SER A 95 1.44 11.62 -5.53
C SER A 95 2.40 10.44 -5.35
N THR A 96 3.54 10.49 -6.04
CA THR A 96 4.46 9.36 -6.16
C THR A 96 5.69 9.47 -5.26
N GLY A 97 5.75 10.50 -4.40
CA GLY A 97 6.97 10.80 -3.63
C GLY A 97 7.48 9.65 -2.78
N MET A 98 6.59 8.89 -2.12
CA MET A 98 7.00 7.73 -1.33
C MET A 98 7.57 6.61 -2.20
N LEU A 99 7.00 6.35 -3.37
CA LEU A 99 7.49 5.33 -4.31
C LEU A 99 8.85 5.71 -4.88
N LEU A 100 9.04 6.97 -5.28
CA LEU A 100 10.31 7.48 -5.81
C LEU A 100 11.41 7.48 -4.74
N GLN A 101 11.08 7.86 -3.51
CA GLN A 101 12.02 7.82 -2.39
C GLN A 101 12.51 6.39 -2.12
N ALA A 102 11.60 5.42 -2.13
CA ALA A 102 11.96 4.01 -1.95
C ALA A 102 12.82 3.49 -3.10
N ALA A 103 12.48 3.84 -4.34
CA ALA A 103 13.24 3.45 -5.53
C ALA A 103 14.69 3.97 -5.46
N GLU A 104 14.88 5.22 -5.08
CA GLU A 104 16.20 5.81 -4.88
C GLU A 104 16.98 5.11 -3.77
N LYS A 105 16.35 4.95 -2.59
CA LYS A 105 17.01 4.36 -1.42
C LYS A 105 17.42 2.90 -1.62
N HIS A 106 16.60 2.12 -2.32
CA HIS A 106 16.79 0.67 -2.46
C HIS A 106 17.26 0.24 -3.86
N GLY A 107 17.47 1.17 -4.77
CA GLY A 107 17.92 0.88 -6.14
C GLY A 107 16.87 0.06 -6.93
N LEU A 108 15.59 0.43 -6.83
CA LEU A 108 14.50 -0.31 -7.46
C LEU A 108 14.15 0.21 -8.85
N ASP A 109 13.83 -0.71 -9.73
CA ASP A 109 13.06 -0.44 -10.94
C ASP A 109 11.57 -0.57 -10.61
N LEU A 110 10.85 0.55 -10.54
CA LEU A 110 9.43 0.56 -10.18
C LEU A 110 8.55 -0.19 -11.17
N THR A 111 8.99 -0.39 -12.42
CA THR A 111 8.28 -1.24 -13.39
C THR A 111 8.34 -2.73 -13.02
N GLN A 112 9.27 -3.11 -12.15
CA GLN A 112 9.38 -4.44 -11.55
C GLN A 112 8.86 -4.49 -10.12
N CYS A 113 8.03 -3.53 -9.74
CA CYS A 113 7.38 -3.47 -8.44
C CYS A 113 5.86 -3.58 -8.59
N ALA A 114 5.19 -3.87 -7.49
CA ALA A 114 3.73 -3.85 -7.41
C ALA A 114 3.26 -2.91 -6.30
N VAL A 115 2.05 -2.41 -6.46
CA VAL A 115 1.32 -1.64 -5.45
C VAL A 115 0.04 -2.39 -5.12
N ILE A 116 -0.21 -2.61 -3.84
CA ILE A 116 -1.45 -3.21 -3.33
C ILE A 116 -2.12 -2.21 -2.39
N GLY A 117 -3.35 -1.86 -2.66
CA GLY A 117 -4.13 -0.95 -1.83
C GLY A 117 -5.63 -1.08 -2.05
N ASP A 118 -6.40 -0.45 -1.16
CA ASP A 118 -7.87 -0.46 -1.18
C ASP A 118 -8.47 0.84 -1.72
N ARG A 119 -7.62 1.85 -2.01
CA ARG A 119 -8.09 3.15 -2.47
C ARG A 119 -7.63 3.44 -3.90
N TRP A 120 -8.46 4.25 -4.60
CA TRP A 120 -8.12 4.74 -5.93
C TRP A 120 -6.76 5.47 -5.96
N ALA A 121 -6.40 6.17 -4.87
CA ALA A 121 -5.16 6.91 -4.77
C ALA A 121 -3.92 5.99 -4.79
N ASP A 122 -4.02 4.77 -4.24
CA ASP A 122 -2.96 3.76 -4.29
C ASP A 122 -2.70 3.33 -5.73
N ILE A 123 -3.77 3.03 -6.45
CA ILE A 123 -3.71 2.55 -7.83
C ILE A 123 -3.19 3.65 -8.76
N VAL A 124 -3.65 4.87 -8.60
CA VAL A 124 -3.16 6.01 -9.40
C VAL A 124 -1.68 6.26 -9.16
N ALA A 125 -1.22 6.23 -7.89
CA ALA A 125 0.20 6.38 -7.58
C ALA A 125 1.05 5.30 -8.25
N GLY A 126 0.64 4.03 -8.17
CA GLY A 126 1.33 2.91 -8.83
C GLY A 126 1.35 3.04 -10.35
N ALA A 127 0.23 3.40 -10.96
CA ALA A 127 0.12 3.56 -12.40
C ALA A 127 1.02 4.68 -12.94
N LYS A 128 1.18 5.78 -12.20
CA LYS A 128 2.06 6.90 -12.59
C LYS A 128 3.52 6.51 -12.72
N VAL A 129 3.96 5.46 -12.03
CA VAL A 129 5.33 4.95 -12.08
C VAL A 129 5.44 3.63 -12.86
N ASN A 130 4.38 3.25 -13.56
CA ASN A 130 4.28 2.00 -14.33
C ASN A 130 4.51 0.73 -13.49
N ALA A 131 4.22 0.78 -12.19
CA ALA A 131 4.19 -0.40 -11.34
C ALA A 131 2.94 -1.25 -11.61
N THR A 132 3.02 -2.54 -11.33
CA THR A 132 1.83 -3.41 -11.30
C THR A 132 0.90 -2.95 -10.20
N THR A 133 -0.38 -2.78 -10.51
CA THR A 133 -1.38 -2.26 -9.57
C THR A 133 -2.43 -3.31 -9.24
N ILE A 134 -2.68 -3.50 -7.95
CA ILE A 134 -3.64 -4.47 -7.42
C ILE A 134 -4.56 -3.76 -6.43
N LEU A 135 -5.85 -3.71 -6.75
CA LEU A 135 -6.87 -3.20 -5.84
C LEU A 135 -7.44 -4.35 -5.01
N VAL A 136 -7.50 -4.19 -3.70
CA VAL A 136 -8.23 -5.12 -2.83
C VAL A 136 -9.63 -4.59 -2.55
N ARG A 137 -10.63 -5.49 -2.47
CA ARG A 137 -12.03 -5.12 -2.21
C ARG A 137 -12.33 -4.80 -0.75
N THR A 138 -11.43 -5.18 0.17
CA THR A 138 -11.53 -4.83 1.59
C THR A 138 -11.43 -3.32 1.81
N GLY A 139 -11.73 -2.85 3.01
CA GLY A 139 -11.65 -1.42 3.33
C GLY A 139 -12.50 -0.56 2.40
N ALA A 140 -11.87 0.39 1.74
CA ALA A 140 -12.49 1.31 0.78
C ALA A 140 -12.54 0.78 -0.67
N GLY A 141 -12.19 -0.49 -0.90
CA GLY A 141 -12.08 -1.04 -2.26
C GLY A 141 -13.39 -1.05 -3.03
N TYR A 142 -14.50 -1.33 -2.37
CA TYR A 142 -15.82 -1.24 -2.99
C TYR A 142 -16.12 0.21 -3.45
N ASP A 143 -15.87 1.19 -2.60
CA ASP A 143 -16.09 2.60 -2.94
C ASP A 143 -15.16 3.07 -4.05
N ALA A 144 -13.93 2.60 -4.09
CA ALA A 144 -12.99 2.89 -5.17
C ALA A 144 -13.53 2.42 -6.54
N LEU A 145 -14.16 1.23 -6.59
CA LEU A 145 -14.72 0.66 -7.80
C LEU A 145 -16.05 1.28 -8.25
N HIS A 146 -16.80 1.89 -7.32
CA HIS A 146 -18.15 2.41 -7.57
C HIS A 146 -18.22 3.93 -7.37
N THR A 147 -18.24 4.40 -6.13
CA THR A 147 -18.45 5.81 -5.77
C THR A 147 -17.36 6.73 -6.33
N TYR A 148 -16.11 6.27 -6.33
CA TYR A 148 -14.94 7.06 -6.75
C TYR A 148 -14.34 6.60 -8.09
N ARG A 149 -15.03 5.77 -8.86
CA ARG A 149 -14.49 5.22 -10.11
C ARG A 149 -14.13 6.29 -11.14
N ASP A 150 -14.85 7.39 -11.17
CA ASP A 150 -14.60 8.55 -12.04
C ASP A 150 -13.27 9.25 -11.76
N LYS A 151 -12.76 9.18 -10.52
CA LYS A 151 -11.46 9.77 -10.16
C LYS A 151 -10.26 9.08 -10.84
N TRP A 152 -10.45 7.88 -11.32
CA TRP A 152 -9.41 7.09 -11.97
C TRP A 152 -9.94 6.30 -13.19
N ALA A 153 -10.94 6.86 -13.88
CA ALA A 153 -11.67 6.24 -14.96
C ALA A 153 -10.80 5.74 -16.13
N HIS A 154 -9.61 6.33 -16.32
CA HIS A 154 -8.67 5.96 -17.40
C HIS A 154 -7.64 4.89 -16.98
N ILE A 155 -7.71 4.41 -15.74
CA ILE A 155 -6.76 3.45 -15.18
C ILE A 155 -7.50 2.14 -14.91
N GLU A 156 -7.00 1.04 -15.49
CA GLU A 156 -7.42 -0.30 -15.13
C GLU A 156 -6.34 -0.94 -14.26
N PRO A 157 -6.68 -1.42 -13.07
CA PRO A 157 -5.73 -2.16 -12.25
C PRO A 157 -5.36 -3.48 -12.95
N ASN A 158 -4.14 -3.94 -12.75
CA ASN A 158 -3.71 -5.24 -13.29
C ASN A 158 -4.48 -6.41 -12.67
N TYR A 159 -4.91 -6.25 -11.42
CA TYR A 159 -5.75 -7.23 -10.73
C TYR A 159 -6.67 -6.57 -9.71
N ILE A 160 -7.86 -7.12 -9.55
CA ILE A 160 -8.80 -6.77 -8.49
C ILE A 160 -8.96 -8.01 -7.60
N ALA A 161 -8.38 -7.94 -6.41
CA ALA A 161 -8.35 -9.04 -5.45
C ALA A 161 -9.49 -8.91 -4.43
N GLU A 162 -10.00 -10.04 -3.94
CA GLU A 162 -10.99 -10.04 -2.88
C GLU A 162 -10.42 -9.48 -1.56
N ASN A 163 -9.14 -9.77 -1.28
CA ASN A 163 -8.43 -9.34 -0.09
C ASN A 163 -6.91 -9.43 -0.30
N PHE A 164 -6.14 -9.12 0.74
CA PHE A 164 -4.68 -9.15 0.68
C PHE A 164 -4.11 -10.56 0.45
N GLU A 165 -4.75 -11.61 0.94
CA GLU A 165 -4.34 -13.00 0.66
C GLU A 165 -4.47 -13.33 -0.82
N ASP A 166 -5.61 -12.99 -1.43
CA ASP A 166 -5.85 -13.19 -2.85
C ASP A 166 -4.85 -12.38 -3.71
N ALA A 167 -4.60 -11.12 -3.34
CA ALA A 167 -3.58 -10.30 -3.98
C ALA A 167 -2.17 -10.95 -3.91
N THR A 168 -1.81 -11.47 -2.74
CA THR A 168 -0.54 -12.16 -2.53
C THR A 168 -0.43 -13.41 -3.40
N ASN A 169 -1.46 -14.24 -3.43
CA ASN A 169 -1.49 -15.45 -4.25
C ASN A 169 -1.39 -15.12 -5.75
N TRP A 170 -2.08 -14.07 -6.20
CA TRP A 170 -1.96 -13.60 -7.58
C TRP A 170 -0.52 -13.20 -7.92
N VAL A 171 0.14 -12.40 -7.07
CA VAL A 171 1.54 -12.00 -7.26
C VAL A 171 2.45 -13.21 -7.38
N LEU A 172 2.32 -14.18 -6.47
CA LEU A 172 3.17 -15.38 -6.47
C LEU A 172 2.94 -16.25 -7.71
N ASN A 173 1.75 -16.22 -8.29
CA ASN A 173 1.46 -16.92 -9.54
C ASN A 173 2.03 -16.23 -10.78
N GLN A 174 2.55 -15.00 -10.67
CA GLN A 174 3.24 -14.31 -11.78
C GLN A 174 4.76 -14.63 -11.82
N LEU A 175 5.31 -15.21 -10.74
CA LEU A 175 6.71 -15.58 -10.65
C LEU A 175 7.01 -16.82 -11.51
#